data_b0cfe28c19060c5b5e293dde184b4f75
#
_entry.id   b0cfe28c19060c5b5e293dde184b4f75
#
_cell.length_a   1.000
_cell.length_b   1.000
_cell.length_c   1.000
_cell.angle_alpha   90.00
_cell.angle_beta   90.00
_cell.angle_gamma   90.00
#
_symmetry.space_group_name_H-M   'P 1'
#
loop_
_entity.id
_entity.type
_entity.pdbx_description
1 polymer ?
#
loop_
_entity_poly.entity_id
_entity_poly.type
_entity_poly.pdbx_seq_one_letter_code
_entity_poly.pdbx_strand_id
1 'polypeptide(L)'
;MNKLDRAYNQLKELSHNSTFHHFLHGKYYEYKQQLKTINKTLGKEMEHIQDNRTPEQHFIDICRGWLVEDVFAYLFSLPQYNELTLSFDNHDQDRIIRVLRKQITAAPDFKITYQNQTIKVEVQSLFANMPYFHIKEHKAKKLTDNNSYLIQFNIPHKQIVVFEPHQVELGTYKLIEDFSTDTIKKYGYRYTIDELPKEMIITNFVKDLPQKIISLFG
;
A
#
# COMPACT_ATOMS: atom_id res chain seq x y z
N MET A 1 14.74 15.54 -6.40
CA MET A 1 13.58 14.67 -6.71
C MET A 1 12.98 14.23 -5.37
N ASN A 2 11.73 14.56 -5.11
CA ASN A 2 11.07 14.20 -3.85
C ASN A 2 10.65 12.71 -3.85
N LYS A 3 10.16 12.20 -2.70
CA LYS A 3 9.77 10.80 -2.56
C LYS A 3 8.61 10.39 -3.48
N LEU A 4 7.65 11.29 -3.78
CA LEU A 4 6.54 11.01 -4.68
C LEU A 4 7.01 10.88 -6.13
N ASP A 5 7.94 11.75 -6.56
CA ASP A 5 8.53 11.67 -7.91
C ASP A 5 9.29 10.34 -8.11
N ARG A 6 10.01 9.89 -7.07
CA ARG A 6 10.69 8.57 -7.11
C ARG A 6 9.70 7.43 -7.22
N ALA A 7 8.64 7.46 -6.41
CA ALA A 7 7.60 6.44 -6.43
C ALA A 7 6.93 6.35 -7.81
N TYR A 8 6.58 7.49 -8.40
CA TYR A 8 6.02 7.55 -9.74
C TYR A 8 6.96 6.90 -10.77
N ASN A 9 8.25 7.26 -10.77
CA ASN A 9 9.21 6.70 -11.71
C ASN A 9 9.39 5.19 -11.54
N GLN A 10 9.46 4.70 -10.31
CA GLN A 10 9.57 3.27 -10.03
C GLN A 10 8.31 2.49 -10.44
N LEU A 11 7.11 3.04 -10.15
CA LEU A 11 5.86 2.42 -10.56
C LEU A 11 5.69 2.38 -12.09
N LYS A 12 6.17 3.41 -12.78
CA LYS A 12 6.17 3.45 -14.24
C LYS A 12 6.95 2.30 -14.88
N GLU A 13 7.98 1.81 -14.19
CA GLU A 13 8.79 0.68 -14.66
C GLU A 13 8.09 -0.68 -14.52
N LEU A 14 6.95 -0.76 -13.80
CA LEU A 14 6.21 -2.01 -13.62
C LEU A 14 5.51 -2.47 -14.89
N SER A 15 5.26 -1.58 -15.84
CA SER A 15 4.60 -1.92 -17.11
C SER A 15 5.08 -1.00 -18.24
N HIS A 16 5.17 -1.55 -19.44
CA HIS A 16 5.44 -0.78 -20.67
C HIS A 16 4.17 -0.35 -21.40
N ASN A 17 2.98 -0.58 -20.82
CA ASN A 17 1.71 -0.22 -21.41
C ASN A 17 1.47 1.29 -21.37
N SER A 18 1.20 1.90 -22.52
CA SER A 18 0.98 3.36 -22.63
C SER A 18 -0.27 3.82 -21.87
N THR A 19 -1.34 3.02 -21.85
CA THR A 19 -2.58 3.33 -21.11
C THR A 19 -2.31 3.34 -19.61
N PHE A 20 -1.54 2.38 -19.10
CA PHE A 20 -1.07 2.37 -17.72
C PHE A 20 -0.24 3.61 -17.38
N HIS A 21 0.70 3.99 -18.27
CA HIS A 21 1.50 5.19 -18.04
C HIS A 21 0.66 6.46 -18.02
N HIS A 22 -0.34 6.56 -18.89
CA HIS A 22 -1.26 7.71 -18.91
C HIS A 22 -2.08 7.79 -17.62
N PHE A 23 -2.66 6.68 -17.19
CA PHE A 23 -3.38 6.57 -15.92
C PHE A 23 -2.49 6.98 -14.73
N LEU A 24 -1.31 6.37 -14.60
CA LEU A 24 -0.37 6.62 -13.51
C LEU A 24 0.09 8.10 -13.48
N HIS A 25 0.33 8.70 -14.67
CA HIS A 25 0.68 10.11 -14.79
C HIS A 25 -0.45 11.04 -14.31
N GLY A 26 -1.70 10.72 -14.66
CA GLY A 26 -2.87 11.47 -14.22
C GLY A 26 -2.97 11.50 -12.69
N LYS A 27 -2.87 10.33 -12.05
CA LYS A 27 -2.90 10.20 -10.58
C LYS A 27 -1.72 10.91 -9.89
N TYR A 28 -0.52 10.72 -10.40
CA TYR A 28 0.65 11.43 -9.89
C TYR A 28 0.49 12.95 -9.97
N TYR A 29 -0.02 13.48 -11.09
CA TYR A 29 -0.22 14.90 -11.26
C TYR A 29 -1.29 15.45 -10.31
N GLU A 30 -2.40 14.73 -10.13
CA GLU A 30 -3.47 15.04 -9.17
C GLU A 30 -2.89 15.21 -7.76
N TYR A 31 -2.15 14.24 -7.27
CA TYR A 31 -1.53 14.29 -5.93
C TYR A 31 -0.49 15.39 -5.80
N LYS A 32 0.28 15.63 -6.84
CA LYS A 32 1.26 16.73 -6.86
C LYS A 32 0.60 18.13 -6.77
N GLN A 33 -0.58 18.31 -7.39
CA GLN A 33 -1.34 19.54 -7.26
C GLN A 33 -1.92 19.70 -5.85
N GLN A 34 -2.48 18.65 -5.26
CA GLN A 34 -2.95 18.68 -3.88
C GLN A 34 -1.83 19.07 -2.90
N LEU A 35 -0.63 18.49 -3.02
CA LEU A 35 0.52 18.83 -2.18
C LEU A 35 0.89 20.32 -2.31
N LYS A 36 0.87 20.90 -3.51
CA LYS A 36 1.14 22.33 -3.71
C LYS A 36 0.11 23.23 -3.03
N THR A 37 -1.16 22.84 -3.03
CA THR A 37 -2.24 23.59 -2.39
C THR A 37 -2.12 23.52 -0.87
N ILE A 38 -1.84 22.36 -0.33
CA ILE A 38 -1.69 22.13 1.12
C ILE A 38 -0.50 22.89 1.68
N ASN A 39 0.65 22.87 1.01
CA ASN A 39 1.84 23.63 1.46
C ASN A 39 1.60 25.14 1.61
N LYS A 40 0.62 25.70 0.89
CA LYS A 40 0.22 27.09 1.06
C LYS A 40 -0.64 27.35 2.30
N THR A 41 -1.38 26.33 2.76
CA THR A 41 -2.33 26.43 3.88
C THR A 41 -1.76 25.98 5.23
N LEU A 42 -0.72 25.14 5.22
CA LEU A 42 -0.23 24.39 6.39
C LEU A 42 0.59 25.18 7.41
N GLY A 43 0.92 26.42 7.15
CA GLY A 43 1.83 27.18 8.05
C GLY A 43 1.33 27.39 9.48
N LYS A 44 0.10 26.96 9.86
CA LYS A 44 -0.50 27.28 11.16
C LYS A 44 -1.19 26.12 11.91
N GLU A 45 -1.42 24.95 11.33
CA GLU A 45 -2.37 23.98 11.94
C GLU A 45 -1.80 22.60 12.32
N MET A 46 -0.50 22.35 12.18
CA MET A 46 0.07 21.01 12.28
C MET A 46 0.88 20.70 13.53
N GLU A 47 0.67 21.42 14.62
CA GLU A 47 1.38 21.17 15.90
C GLU A 47 1.04 19.82 16.57
N HIS A 48 0.07 19.06 16.06
CA HIS A 48 -0.49 17.89 16.74
C HIS A 48 -0.20 16.51 16.10
N ILE A 49 0.64 16.43 15.07
CA ILE A 49 1.05 15.12 14.55
C ILE A 49 2.16 14.57 15.42
N GLN A 50 1.84 13.56 16.22
CA GLN A 50 2.83 12.76 16.97
C GLN A 50 3.65 11.87 16.02
N ASP A 51 4.37 12.49 15.08
CA ASP A 51 5.17 11.83 14.08
C ASP A 51 6.48 12.62 13.91
N ASN A 52 7.60 11.94 13.73
CA ASN A 52 8.90 12.56 13.51
C ASN A 52 9.04 13.17 12.10
N ARG A 53 8.04 12.98 11.25
CA ARG A 53 8.01 13.54 9.89
C ARG A 53 7.49 14.97 9.94
N THR A 54 8.03 15.81 9.05
CA THR A 54 7.35 17.08 8.76
C THR A 54 5.97 16.82 8.14
N PRO A 55 5.03 17.76 8.26
CA PRO A 55 3.74 17.66 7.59
C PRO A 55 3.84 17.33 6.11
N GLU A 56 4.74 17.98 5.40
CA GLU A 56 4.98 17.72 3.99
C GLU A 56 5.43 16.28 3.73
N GLN A 57 6.36 15.76 4.56
CA GLN A 57 6.81 14.37 4.46
C GLN A 57 5.66 13.39 4.72
N HIS A 58 4.82 13.67 5.70
CA HIS A 58 3.66 12.85 6.02
C HIS A 58 2.68 12.77 4.83
N PHE A 59 2.35 13.92 4.22
CA PHE A 59 1.44 13.94 3.06
C PHE A 59 2.04 13.31 1.80
N ILE A 60 3.34 13.48 1.59
CA ILE A 60 4.05 12.78 0.51
C ILE A 60 3.95 11.25 0.70
N ASP A 61 4.10 10.77 1.93
CA ASP A 61 4.00 9.35 2.22
C ASP A 61 2.56 8.82 2.04
N ILE A 62 1.52 9.61 2.36
CA ILE A 62 0.12 9.30 2.06
C ILE A 62 -0.09 9.19 0.55
N CYS A 63 0.32 10.19 -0.22
CA CYS A 63 0.17 10.18 -1.68
C CYS A 63 0.90 9.01 -2.34
N ARG A 64 2.04 8.59 -1.80
CA ARG A 64 2.76 7.39 -2.26
C ARG A 64 1.96 6.12 -2.02
N GLY A 65 1.33 6.00 -0.85
CA GLY A 65 0.42 4.88 -0.54
C GLY A 65 -0.74 4.84 -1.51
N TRP A 66 -1.45 5.94 -1.65
CA TRP A 66 -2.57 6.05 -2.59
C TRP A 66 -2.19 5.75 -4.04
N LEU A 67 -1.00 6.17 -4.48
CA LEU A 67 -0.55 5.88 -5.84
C LEU A 67 -0.41 4.37 -6.08
N VAL A 68 0.05 3.60 -5.09
CA VAL A 68 0.11 2.13 -5.18
C VAL A 68 -1.27 1.50 -5.12
N GLU A 69 -2.14 1.98 -4.24
CA GLU A 69 -3.53 1.53 -4.17
C GLU A 69 -4.29 1.82 -5.47
N ASP A 70 -4.05 2.97 -6.11
CA ASP A 70 -4.63 3.29 -7.41
C ASP A 70 -4.09 2.38 -8.53
N VAL A 71 -2.79 2.03 -8.49
CA VAL A 71 -2.21 1.03 -9.40
C VAL A 71 -2.87 -0.33 -9.18
N PHE A 72 -3.06 -0.74 -7.94
CA PHE A 72 -3.79 -1.97 -7.63
C PHE A 72 -5.21 -1.92 -8.18
N ALA A 73 -5.96 -0.84 -7.91
CA ALA A 73 -7.32 -0.68 -8.42
C ALA A 73 -7.38 -0.64 -9.96
N TYR A 74 -6.39 -0.03 -10.62
CA TYR A 74 -6.29 -0.04 -12.09
C TYR A 74 -6.21 -1.45 -12.66
N LEU A 75 -5.52 -2.39 -11.99
CA LEU A 75 -5.43 -3.78 -12.46
C LEU A 75 -6.81 -4.40 -12.64
N PHE A 76 -7.77 -4.08 -11.77
CA PHE A 76 -9.16 -4.60 -11.87
C PHE A 76 -9.96 -4.00 -13.02
N SER A 77 -9.47 -2.97 -13.69
CA SER A 77 -10.05 -2.47 -14.93
C SER A 77 -9.61 -3.24 -16.17
N LEU A 78 -8.65 -4.16 -16.03
CA LEU A 78 -8.12 -4.94 -17.13
C LEU A 78 -9.00 -6.16 -17.41
N PRO A 79 -9.09 -6.62 -18.68
CA PRO A 79 -10.00 -7.72 -19.07
C PRO A 79 -9.81 -9.03 -18.28
N GLN A 80 -8.60 -9.33 -17.85
CA GLN A 80 -8.29 -10.55 -17.08
C GLN A 80 -8.85 -10.53 -15.65
N TYR A 81 -9.38 -9.39 -15.19
CA TYR A 81 -10.01 -9.23 -13.87
C TYR A 81 -11.54 -9.13 -13.93
N ASN A 82 -12.16 -9.32 -15.13
CA ASN A 82 -13.59 -9.09 -15.34
C ASN A 82 -14.52 -9.95 -14.46
N GLU A 83 -14.03 -11.07 -13.92
CA GLU A 83 -14.77 -11.92 -12.98
C GLU A 83 -14.70 -11.43 -11.53
N LEU A 84 -13.82 -10.47 -11.26
CA LEU A 84 -13.59 -9.91 -9.93
C LEU A 84 -14.22 -8.52 -9.82
N THR A 85 -14.86 -8.25 -8.71
CA THR A 85 -15.35 -6.90 -8.38
C THR A 85 -14.52 -6.32 -7.26
N LEU A 86 -13.90 -5.15 -7.50
CA LEU A 86 -13.18 -4.38 -6.50
C LEU A 86 -14.06 -3.24 -5.97
N SER A 87 -14.11 -3.07 -4.66
CA SER A 87 -14.68 -1.90 -4.00
C SER A 87 -13.75 -1.39 -2.91
N PHE A 88 -13.77 -0.08 -2.71
CA PHE A 88 -13.06 0.53 -1.57
C PHE A 88 -13.80 0.26 -0.28
N ASP A 89 -13.08 -0.01 0.82
CA ASP A 89 -13.64 -0.23 2.16
C ASP A 89 -13.22 0.86 3.16
N ASN A 90 -12.27 1.73 2.79
CA ASN A 90 -11.77 2.80 3.64
C ASN A 90 -12.40 4.17 3.32
N HIS A 91 -12.13 5.17 4.19
CA HIS A 91 -12.66 6.53 4.05
C HIS A 91 -11.84 7.43 3.11
N ASP A 92 -10.74 6.92 2.54
CA ASP A 92 -9.86 7.69 1.65
C ASP A 92 -10.19 7.53 0.17
N GLN A 93 -11.41 7.05 -0.14
CA GLN A 93 -11.87 6.82 -1.52
C GLN A 93 -11.83 8.07 -2.39
N ASP A 94 -12.06 9.24 -1.79
CA ASP A 94 -12.05 10.52 -2.49
C ASP A 94 -10.63 11.03 -2.80
N ARG A 95 -9.59 10.38 -2.25
CA ARG A 95 -8.18 10.76 -2.44
C ARG A 95 -7.90 12.24 -2.12
N ILE A 96 -8.63 12.79 -1.16
CA ILE A 96 -8.42 14.17 -0.70
C ILE A 96 -7.55 14.16 0.56
N ILE A 97 -6.42 14.87 0.50
CA ILE A 97 -5.57 15.07 1.67
C ILE A 97 -6.28 16.00 2.65
N ARG A 98 -6.49 15.52 3.87
CA ARG A 98 -7.11 16.29 4.96
C ARG A 98 -6.08 16.58 6.06
N VAL A 99 -5.99 17.83 6.45
CA VAL A 99 -5.04 18.29 7.49
C VAL A 99 -5.40 17.71 8.86
N LEU A 100 -6.69 17.54 9.16
CA LEU A 100 -7.17 17.00 10.41
C LEU A 100 -8.01 15.74 10.14
N ARG A 101 -7.43 14.57 10.41
CA ARG A 101 -8.21 13.33 10.49
C ARG A 101 -8.70 13.16 11.92
N LYS A 102 -9.99 13.34 12.14
CA LYS A 102 -10.62 13.05 13.43
C LYS A 102 -10.67 11.55 13.76
N GLN A 103 -10.54 10.68 12.75
CA GLN A 103 -10.55 9.23 12.93
C GLN A 103 -9.64 8.57 11.90
N ILE A 104 -8.70 7.75 12.38
CA ILE A 104 -7.99 6.77 11.55
C ILE A 104 -8.87 5.52 11.55
N THR A 105 -9.42 5.14 10.39
CA THR A 105 -10.21 3.92 10.30
C THR A 105 -9.32 2.69 10.35
N ALA A 106 -9.89 1.66 10.96
CA ALA A 106 -9.27 0.34 11.02
C ALA A 106 -9.68 -0.55 9.83
N ALA A 107 -10.49 -0.03 8.89
CA ALA A 107 -10.93 -0.78 7.73
C ALA A 107 -9.76 -1.08 6.78
N PRO A 108 -9.76 -2.25 6.12
CA PRO A 108 -8.84 -2.54 5.02
C PRO A 108 -9.07 -1.58 3.85
N ASP A 109 -8.12 -1.55 2.90
CA ASP A 109 -8.21 -0.61 1.77
C ASP A 109 -9.31 -1.01 0.80
N PHE A 110 -9.49 -2.33 0.58
CA PHE A 110 -10.40 -2.87 -0.44
C PHE A 110 -11.16 -4.11 0.02
N LYS A 111 -12.30 -4.31 -0.66
CA LYS A 111 -13.00 -5.59 -0.73
C LYS A 111 -12.95 -6.11 -2.15
N ILE A 112 -12.67 -7.41 -2.32
CA ILE A 112 -12.72 -8.10 -3.60
C ILE A 112 -13.79 -9.17 -3.51
N THR A 113 -14.69 -9.17 -4.50
CA THR A 113 -15.78 -10.15 -4.59
C THR A 113 -15.60 -11.01 -5.83
N TYR A 114 -15.74 -12.33 -5.65
CA TYR A 114 -15.75 -13.35 -6.69
C TYR A 114 -16.82 -14.38 -6.35
N GLN A 115 -17.71 -14.71 -7.31
CA GLN A 115 -18.78 -15.71 -7.14
C GLN A 115 -19.56 -15.56 -5.80
N ASN A 116 -19.95 -14.33 -5.46
CA ASN A 116 -20.66 -13.98 -4.20
C ASN A 116 -19.89 -14.16 -2.90
N GLN A 117 -18.62 -14.52 -2.93
CA GLN A 117 -17.72 -14.49 -1.78
C GLN A 117 -16.95 -13.19 -1.77
N THR A 118 -16.62 -12.68 -0.59
CA THR A 118 -15.88 -11.41 -0.46
C THR A 118 -14.71 -11.57 0.50
N ILE A 119 -13.54 -11.16 0.06
CA ILE A 119 -12.34 -11.04 0.89
C ILE A 119 -11.99 -9.57 1.12
N LYS A 120 -11.32 -9.29 2.24
CA LYS A 120 -10.79 -7.97 2.59
C LYS A 120 -9.30 -7.94 2.29
N VAL A 121 -8.84 -6.83 1.72
CA VAL A 121 -7.46 -6.67 1.27
C VAL A 121 -6.89 -5.35 1.75
N GLU A 122 -5.72 -5.42 2.32
CA GLU A 122 -4.86 -4.27 2.63
C GLU A 122 -3.70 -4.23 1.64
N VAL A 123 -3.37 -3.06 1.11
CA VAL A 123 -2.28 -2.85 0.17
C VAL A 123 -1.14 -2.09 0.84
N GLN A 124 0.07 -2.60 0.73
CA GLN A 124 1.27 -1.93 1.21
C GLN A 124 2.34 -1.87 0.13
N SER A 125 3.31 -0.97 0.32
CA SER A 125 4.42 -0.83 -0.63
C SER A 125 5.76 -0.66 0.06
N LEU A 126 6.79 -1.25 -0.54
CA LEU A 126 8.19 -1.03 -0.27
C LEU A 126 8.81 -0.34 -1.49
N PHE A 127 9.36 0.86 -1.28
CA PHE A 127 10.06 1.64 -2.30
C PHE A 127 11.59 1.64 -2.12
N ALA A 128 12.07 1.21 -0.96
CA ALA A 128 13.50 1.05 -0.71
C ALA A 128 14.01 -0.26 -1.29
N ASN A 129 15.20 -0.25 -1.87
CA ASN A 129 15.86 -1.48 -2.33
C ASN A 129 16.48 -2.20 -1.13
N MET A 130 15.62 -2.83 -0.33
CA MET A 130 15.99 -3.58 0.86
C MET A 130 15.68 -5.06 0.65
N PRO A 131 16.51 -5.99 1.17
CA PRO A 131 16.26 -7.42 1.07
C PRO A 131 15.13 -7.89 2.02
N TYR A 132 14.51 -6.95 2.75
CA TYR A 132 13.46 -7.23 3.72
C TYR A 132 12.45 -6.10 3.80
N PHE A 133 11.29 -6.39 4.39
CA PHE A 133 10.30 -5.39 4.80
C PHE A 133 9.73 -5.73 6.18
N HIS A 134 9.02 -4.78 6.76
CA HIS A 134 8.40 -4.95 8.06
C HIS A 134 6.87 -4.77 7.99
N ILE A 135 6.16 -5.62 8.71
CA ILE A 135 4.74 -5.43 9.03
C ILE A 135 4.68 -5.03 10.50
N LYS A 136 4.20 -3.81 10.80
CA LYS A 136 4.09 -3.32 12.18
C LYS A 136 3.14 -4.21 12.97
N GLU A 137 3.48 -4.50 14.25
CA GLU A 137 2.71 -5.38 15.12
C GLU A 137 1.21 -5.04 15.16
N HIS A 138 0.87 -3.77 15.44
CA HIS A 138 -0.53 -3.35 15.49
C HIS A 138 -1.26 -3.52 14.13
N LYS A 139 -0.52 -3.46 13.02
CA LYS A 139 -1.07 -3.70 11.69
C LYS A 139 -1.25 -5.19 11.43
N ALA A 140 -0.27 -6.01 11.77
CA ALA A 140 -0.36 -7.46 11.66
C ALA A 140 -1.56 -7.99 12.45
N LYS A 141 -1.65 -7.61 13.75
CA LYS A 141 -2.79 -7.97 14.59
C LYS A 141 -4.13 -7.57 13.97
N LYS A 142 -4.23 -6.36 13.45
CA LYS A 142 -5.44 -5.87 12.81
C LYS A 142 -5.83 -6.66 11.56
N LEU A 143 -4.85 -7.04 10.74
CA LEU A 143 -5.09 -7.89 9.57
C LEU A 143 -5.61 -9.26 9.99
N THR A 144 -5.02 -9.87 11.00
CA THR A 144 -5.46 -11.14 11.57
C THR A 144 -6.88 -11.03 12.16
N ASP A 145 -7.12 -10.05 13.02
CA ASP A 145 -8.43 -9.83 13.67
C ASP A 145 -9.56 -9.57 12.67
N ASN A 146 -9.27 -8.90 11.55
CA ASN A 146 -10.25 -8.61 10.49
C ASN A 146 -10.32 -9.69 9.41
N ASN A 147 -9.54 -10.76 9.51
CA ASN A 147 -9.38 -11.78 8.47
C ASN A 147 -9.08 -11.14 7.09
N SER A 148 -8.08 -10.25 7.08
CA SER A 148 -7.72 -9.47 5.88
C SER A 148 -6.40 -9.95 5.29
N TYR A 149 -6.38 -10.12 3.97
CA TYR A 149 -5.18 -10.42 3.21
C TYR A 149 -4.29 -9.17 3.10
N LEU A 150 -2.97 -9.36 3.07
CA LEU A 150 -2.03 -8.29 2.78
C LEU A 150 -1.41 -8.51 1.41
N ILE A 151 -1.50 -7.50 0.56
CA ILE A 151 -0.81 -7.45 -0.73
C ILE A 151 0.32 -6.43 -0.64
N GLN A 152 1.55 -6.95 -0.55
CA GLN A 152 2.76 -6.16 -0.39
C GLN A 152 3.45 -5.96 -1.74
N PHE A 153 3.48 -4.73 -2.23
CA PHE A 153 4.24 -4.36 -3.43
C PHE A 153 5.70 -4.09 -3.09
N ASN A 154 6.60 -4.93 -3.58
CA ASN A 154 8.05 -4.71 -3.54
C ASN A 154 8.50 -4.07 -4.85
N ILE A 155 8.36 -2.76 -4.93
CA ILE A 155 8.51 -2.01 -6.19
C ILE A 155 9.90 -2.17 -6.81
N PRO A 156 11.03 -2.03 -6.08
CA PRO A 156 12.36 -2.19 -6.67
C PRO A 156 12.63 -3.59 -7.23
N HIS A 157 12.01 -4.62 -6.62
CA HIS A 157 12.17 -6.01 -7.04
C HIS A 157 11.13 -6.43 -8.08
N LYS A 158 10.17 -5.55 -8.41
CA LYS A 158 9.05 -5.85 -9.33
C LYS A 158 8.28 -7.10 -8.91
N GLN A 159 8.05 -7.24 -7.60
CA GLN A 159 7.39 -8.39 -7.00
C GLN A 159 6.18 -7.93 -6.18
N ILE A 160 5.17 -8.79 -6.14
CA ILE A 160 4.05 -8.66 -5.19
C ILE A 160 4.09 -9.90 -4.30
N VAL A 161 3.97 -9.69 -2.99
CA VAL A 161 3.83 -10.78 -2.03
C VAL A 161 2.41 -10.76 -1.49
N VAL A 162 1.75 -11.90 -1.52
CA VAL A 162 0.38 -12.08 -1.00
C VAL A 162 0.44 -12.87 0.29
N PHE A 163 0.00 -12.27 1.38
CA PHE A 163 -0.10 -12.89 2.70
C PHE A 163 -1.56 -13.20 3.02
N GLU A 164 -1.80 -14.41 3.47
CA GLU A 164 -3.04 -14.76 4.15
C GLU A 164 -3.08 -14.16 5.56
N PRO A 165 -4.26 -13.94 6.15
CA PRO A 165 -4.38 -13.25 7.44
C PRO A 165 -3.48 -13.83 8.56
N HIS A 166 -3.38 -15.16 8.67
CA HIS A 166 -2.58 -15.83 9.68
C HIS A 166 -1.06 -15.82 9.38
N GLN A 167 -0.65 -15.54 8.15
CA GLN A 167 0.76 -15.50 7.75
C GLN A 167 1.46 -14.20 8.13
N VAL A 168 0.69 -13.13 8.38
CA VAL A 168 1.26 -11.79 8.66
C VAL A 168 2.00 -11.68 9.99
N GLU A 169 1.94 -12.70 10.84
CA GLU A 169 2.64 -12.78 12.13
C GLU A 169 3.72 -13.87 12.17
N LEU A 170 3.99 -14.54 11.05
CA LEU A 170 5.00 -15.62 10.99
C LEU A 170 6.44 -15.11 10.79
N GLY A 171 6.62 -13.83 10.50
CA GLY A 171 7.95 -13.23 10.33
C GLY A 171 8.72 -13.13 11.65
N THR A 172 10.00 -12.77 11.56
CA THR A 172 10.83 -12.55 12.75
C THR A 172 10.37 -11.30 13.50
N TYR A 173 9.84 -11.49 14.72
CA TYR A 173 9.42 -10.38 15.57
C TYR A 173 10.62 -9.60 16.11
N LYS A 174 10.66 -8.30 15.90
CA LYS A 174 11.78 -7.46 16.33
C LYS A 174 11.42 -5.96 16.41
N LEU A 175 12.31 -5.20 17.02
CA LEU A 175 12.27 -3.74 17.01
C LEU A 175 12.44 -3.24 15.57
N ILE A 176 11.57 -2.32 15.14
CA ILE A 176 11.67 -1.63 13.84
C ILE A 176 12.33 -0.28 14.07
N GLU A 177 13.64 -0.21 13.84
CA GLU A 177 14.43 1.00 14.10
C GLU A 177 13.96 2.20 13.28
N ASP A 178 13.65 2.01 11.99
CA ASP A 178 13.21 3.07 11.07
C ASP A 178 11.92 3.78 11.52
N PHE A 179 11.11 3.12 12.36
CA PHE A 179 9.85 3.67 12.89
C PHE A 179 9.90 3.95 14.39
N SER A 180 11.02 3.67 15.03
CA SER A 180 11.22 3.90 16.46
C SER A 180 11.91 5.24 16.68
N THR A 181 11.71 5.81 17.87
CA THR A 181 12.43 6.96 18.38
C THR A 181 13.07 6.59 19.71
N ASP A 182 13.85 7.49 20.31
CA ASP A 182 14.40 7.26 21.63
C ASP A 182 13.33 7.03 22.70
N THR A 183 12.17 7.67 22.53
CA THR A 183 11.03 7.60 23.46
C THR A 183 9.95 6.61 23.06
N ILE A 184 9.79 6.31 21.75
CA ILE A 184 8.73 5.44 21.22
C ILE A 184 9.38 4.26 20.51
N LYS A 185 9.24 3.06 21.08
CA LYS A 185 9.69 1.81 20.47
C LYS A 185 8.55 1.18 19.68
N LYS A 186 8.78 0.85 18.40
CA LYS A 186 7.81 0.19 17.52
C LYS A 186 8.35 -1.18 17.14
N TYR A 187 7.51 -2.18 17.32
CA TYR A 187 7.79 -3.58 17.01
C TYR A 187 6.99 -4.05 15.81
N GLY A 188 7.41 -5.12 15.22
CA GLY A 188 6.71 -5.78 14.13
C GLY A 188 7.44 -7.02 13.62
N TYR A 189 6.88 -7.60 12.58
CA TYR A 189 7.36 -8.81 11.95
C TYR A 189 8.20 -8.45 10.73
N ARG A 190 9.44 -8.96 10.71
CA ARG A 190 10.35 -8.81 9.58
C ARG A 190 10.27 -10.02 8.69
N TYR A 191 10.21 -9.76 7.40
CA TYR A 191 10.27 -10.76 6.33
C TYR A 191 11.47 -10.48 5.44
N THR A 192 12.32 -11.48 5.23
CA THR A 192 13.39 -11.47 4.24
C THR A 192 12.80 -11.94 2.91
N ILE A 193 12.96 -11.14 1.85
CA ILE A 193 12.28 -11.37 0.57
C ILE A 193 12.70 -12.72 -0.04
N ASP A 194 13.99 -13.03 0.01
CA ASP A 194 14.54 -14.26 -0.58
C ASP A 194 14.17 -15.54 0.19
N GLU A 195 13.70 -15.40 1.44
CA GLU A 195 13.27 -16.53 2.29
C GLU A 195 11.76 -16.79 2.20
N LEU A 196 11.01 -15.94 1.50
CA LEU A 196 9.57 -16.13 1.33
C LEU A 196 9.26 -17.34 0.45
N PRO A 197 8.20 -18.10 0.78
CA PRO A 197 7.69 -19.17 -0.09
C PRO A 197 7.37 -18.64 -1.49
N LYS A 198 7.80 -19.36 -2.51
CA LYS A 198 7.63 -18.93 -3.91
C LYS A 198 6.17 -18.74 -4.32
N GLU A 199 5.28 -19.53 -3.75
CA GLU A 199 3.83 -19.45 -3.97
C GLU A 199 3.20 -18.15 -3.45
N MET A 200 3.88 -17.43 -2.57
CA MET A 200 3.46 -16.11 -2.10
C MET A 200 3.92 -14.99 -3.03
N ILE A 201 4.90 -15.25 -3.91
CA ILE A 201 5.57 -14.22 -4.71
C ILE A 201 5.01 -14.23 -6.14
N ILE A 202 4.61 -13.05 -6.60
CA ILE A 202 4.15 -12.79 -7.98
C ILE A 202 5.13 -11.83 -8.64
N THR A 203 5.69 -12.24 -9.77
CA THR A 203 6.63 -11.42 -10.57
C THR A 203 5.98 -10.79 -11.79
N ASN A 204 4.91 -11.41 -12.32
CA ASN A 204 4.11 -10.84 -13.40
C ASN A 204 2.72 -10.49 -12.86
N PHE A 205 2.62 -9.31 -12.23
CA PHE A 205 1.39 -8.89 -11.55
C PHE A 205 0.20 -8.70 -12.51
N VAL A 206 0.44 -8.34 -13.76
CA VAL A 206 -0.65 -8.18 -14.75
C VAL A 206 -1.27 -9.53 -15.13
N LYS A 207 -0.43 -10.59 -15.22
CA LYS A 207 -0.87 -11.91 -15.66
C LYS A 207 -1.27 -12.81 -14.48
N ASP A 208 -0.44 -12.87 -13.44
CA ASP A 208 -0.53 -13.93 -12.44
C ASP A 208 -1.30 -13.50 -11.18
N LEU A 209 -1.39 -12.18 -10.89
CA LEU A 209 -2.12 -11.68 -9.72
C LEU A 209 -3.63 -11.99 -9.76
N PRO A 210 -4.36 -11.89 -10.91
CA PRO A 210 -5.78 -12.25 -10.95
C PRO A 210 -6.02 -13.70 -10.54
N GLN A 211 -5.21 -14.63 -11.04
CA GLN A 211 -5.32 -16.05 -10.73
C GLN A 211 -4.97 -16.33 -9.26
N LYS A 212 -3.95 -15.66 -8.74
CA LYS A 212 -3.61 -15.75 -7.31
C LYS A 212 -4.76 -15.23 -6.44
N ILE A 213 -5.37 -14.12 -6.80
CA ILE A 213 -6.53 -13.57 -6.06
C ILE A 213 -7.71 -14.56 -6.13
N ILE A 214 -8.03 -15.11 -7.29
CA ILE A 214 -9.10 -16.11 -7.43
C ILE A 214 -8.83 -17.33 -6.53
N SER A 215 -7.59 -17.80 -6.47
CA SER A 215 -7.22 -18.93 -5.61
C SER A 215 -7.41 -18.68 -4.10
N LEU A 216 -7.59 -17.43 -3.67
CA LEU A 216 -7.87 -17.08 -2.27
C LEU A 216 -9.34 -17.32 -1.86
N PHE A 217 -10.20 -17.60 -2.82
CA PHE A 217 -11.61 -17.89 -2.57
C PHE A 217 -11.90 -19.40 -2.40
N GLY A 218 -10.88 -20.25 -2.35
CA GLY A 218 -10.97 -21.71 -2.14
C GLY A 218 -10.84 -22.45 -3.41
#